data_f0088c178c89c14d3da72f0f9fdd14d1
#
_entry.id   f0088c178c89c14d3da72f0f9fdd14d1
#
_cell.length_a   1.000
_cell.length_b   1.000
_cell.length_c   1.000
_cell.angle_alpha   90.00
_cell.angle_beta   90.00
_cell.angle_gamma   90.00
#
_symmetry.space_group_name_H-M   'P 1'
#
loop_
_entity.id
_entity.type
_entity.pdbx_description
1 polymer ?
#
loop_
_entity_poly.entity_id
_entity_poly.type
_entity_poly.pdbx_seq_one_letter_code
_entity_poly.pdbx_strand_id
1 'polypeptide(L)'
;VVEDVEPGGVFRINCQWDEKELSEKLNAETKRYIAKNNIQLYTVNAIDIAAKIGLGKRTNTVLQSAFFSLAKVLPAEEAIGYMKEKAQKFMKKGIEIVKMNEAAIDAGASAYVKIDVPASWADAEDAPKAVTEHGPAKLVKMVDSVMKPVGNMDGDRLPVSAFSEHVDGTFEQGASAYEKRGVAVMVPEWDGATCAQCNMCS
;
A
#
# COMPACT_ATOMS: atom_id res chain seq x y z
N VAL A 1 7.83 -4.58 -6.78
CA VAL A 1 8.15 -3.24 -6.23
C VAL A 1 9.41 -3.29 -5.36
N VAL A 2 9.50 -4.18 -4.35
CA VAL A 2 10.74 -4.25 -3.54
C VAL A 2 11.91 -4.76 -4.37
N GLU A 3 11.67 -5.63 -5.32
CA GLU A 3 12.66 -6.22 -6.24
C GLU A 3 13.30 -5.20 -7.20
N ASP A 4 12.70 -4.01 -7.34
CA ASP A 4 13.25 -2.92 -8.13
C ASP A 4 14.29 -2.09 -7.35
N VAL A 5 14.47 -2.37 -6.06
CA VAL A 5 15.44 -1.69 -5.21
C VAL A 5 16.80 -2.33 -5.37
N GLU A 6 17.81 -1.54 -5.72
CA GLU A 6 19.19 -2.03 -5.85
C GLU A 6 19.73 -2.55 -4.50
N PRO A 7 20.66 -3.53 -4.52
CA PRO A 7 21.32 -4.00 -3.30
C PRO A 7 21.92 -2.83 -2.48
N GLY A 8 21.66 -2.83 -1.17
CA GLY A 8 22.05 -1.74 -0.27
C GLY A 8 21.16 -0.50 -0.33
N GLY A 9 20.19 -0.47 -1.25
CA GLY A 9 19.26 0.63 -1.42
C GLY A 9 18.30 0.82 -0.25
N VAL A 10 17.48 1.86 -0.34
CA VAL A 10 16.51 2.23 0.71
C VAL A 10 15.10 1.86 0.27
N PHE A 11 14.41 1.08 1.08
CA PHE A 11 12.99 0.78 0.91
C PHE A 11 12.18 1.34 2.07
N ARG A 12 11.12 2.11 1.76
CA ARG A 12 10.28 2.76 2.75
C ARG A 12 8.82 2.36 2.59
N ILE A 13 8.21 1.93 3.69
CA ILE A 13 6.79 1.54 3.77
C ILE A 13 6.01 2.59 4.57
N ASN A 14 4.89 3.04 4.02
CA ASN A 14 3.92 3.84 4.77
C ASN A 14 2.98 2.89 5.51
N CYS A 15 3.20 2.70 6.79
CA CYS A 15 2.38 1.83 7.63
C CYS A 15 2.41 2.28 9.09
N GLN A 16 1.45 1.78 9.86
CA GLN A 16 1.34 1.99 11.30
C GLN A 16 1.98 0.84 12.11
N TRP A 17 2.56 -0.14 11.43
CA TRP A 17 3.06 -1.37 12.03
C TRP A 17 4.39 -1.13 12.74
N ASP A 18 4.52 -1.74 13.91
CA ASP A 18 5.80 -1.90 14.58
C ASP A 18 6.66 -2.99 13.89
N GLU A 19 7.86 -3.21 14.37
CA GLU A 19 8.80 -4.18 13.81
C GLU A 19 8.24 -5.61 13.82
N LYS A 20 7.53 -5.99 14.89
CA LYS A 20 6.94 -7.32 15.04
C LYS A 20 5.78 -7.52 14.08
N GLU A 21 4.84 -6.58 14.05
CA GLU A 21 3.72 -6.60 13.11
C GLU A 21 4.18 -6.58 11.66
N LEU A 22 5.21 -5.79 11.35
CA LEU A 22 5.81 -5.74 10.02
C LEU A 22 6.38 -7.11 9.64
N SER A 23 7.07 -7.77 10.58
CA SER A 23 7.60 -9.12 10.36
C SER A 23 6.49 -10.16 10.12
N GLU A 24 5.33 -10.01 10.73
CA GLU A 24 4.20 -10.92 10.52
C GLU A 24 3.48 -10.65 9.19
N LYS A 25 3.39 -9.38 8.77
CA LYS A 25 2.60 -8.95 7.58
C LYS A 25 3.35 -9.01 6.26
N LEU A 26 4.67 -8.88 6.27
CA LEU A 26 5.46 -9.01 5.06
C LEU A 26 5.48 -10.48 4.59
N ASN A 27 5.29 -10.69 3.29
CA ASN A 27 5.45 -12.01 2.70
C ASN A 27 6.91 -12.48 2.71
N ALA A 28 7.12 -13.78 2.62
CA ALA A 28 8.45 -14.38 2.70
C ALA A 28 9.38 -13.94 1.56
N GLU A 29 8.86 -13.77 0.36
CA GLU A 29 9.61 -13.31 -0.81
C GLU A 29 10.20 -11.91 -0.57
N THR A 30 9.38 -10.97 -0.10
CA THR A 30 9.82 -9.61 0.26
C THR A 30 10.87 -9.64 1.37
N LYS A 31 10.67 -10.46 2.42
CA LYS A 31 11.63 -10.63 3.51
C LYS A 31 12.97 -11.13 3.01
N ARG A 32 12.96 -12.20 2.19
CA ARG A 32 14.18 -12.77 1.60
C ARG A 32 14.91 -11.76 0.73
N TYR A 33 14.18 -11.00 -0.08
CA TYR A 33 14.79 -9.98 -0.93
C TYR A 33 15.48 -8.89 -0.11
N ILE A 34 14.78 -8.34 0.89
CA ILE A 34 15.31 -7.31 1.78
C ILE A 34 16.59 -7.79 2.48
N ALA A 35 16.54 -8.99 3.08
CA ALA A 35 17.67 -9.52 3.83
C ALA A 35 18.89 -9.88 2.94
N LYS A 36 18.65 -10.57 1.82
CA LYS A 36 19.74 -11.02 0.91
C LYS A 36 20.42 -9.87 0.18
N ASN A 37 19.69 -8.79 -0.09
CA ASN A 37 20.23 -7.62 -0.78
C ASN A 37 20.64 -6.48 0.16
N ASN A 38 20.66 -6.70 1.49
CA ASN A 38 21.01 -5.69 2.48
C ASN A 38 20.20 -4.39 2.32
N ILE A 39 18.92 -4.49 1.99
CA ILE A 39 18.05 -3.33 1.79
C ILE A 39 17.84 -2.63 3.14
N GLN A 40 18.04 -1.32 3.15
CA GLN A 40 17.76 -0.49 4.31
C GLN A 40 16.25 -0.24 4.42
N LEU A 41 15.61 -0.90 5.39
CA LEU A 41 14.16 -0.82 5.57
C LEU A 41 13.79 0.31 6.51
N TYR A 42 12.83 1.14 6.09
CA TYR A 42 12.25 2.20 6.90
C TYR A 42 10.73 2.14 6.89
N THR A 43 10.11 2.54 8.00
CA THR A 43 8.66 2.79 8.07
C THR A 43 8.38 4.25 8.34
N VAL A 44 7.23 4.70 7.89
CA VAL A 44 6.67 6.04 8.16
C VAL A 44 5.20 5.89 8.45
N ASN A 45 4.73 6.34 9.61
CA ASN A 45 3.30 6.39 9.90
C ASN A 45 2.72 7.76 9.49
N ALA A 46 2.66 7.98 8.18
CA ALA A 46 2.14 9.23 7.63
C ALA A 46 0.64 9.41 7.83
N ILE A 47 -0.10 8.33 8.06
CA ILE A 47 -1.55 8.34 8.27
C ILE A 47 -1.88 9.06 9.57
N ASP A 48 -1.28 8.65 10.68
CA ASP A 48 -1.52 9.26 11.98
C ASP A 48 -0.97 10.68 12.05
N ILE A 49 0.19 10.93 11.43
CA ILE A 49 0.78 12.28 11.36
C ILE A 49 -0.18 13.22 10.63
N ALA A 50 -0.66 12.84 9.46
CA ALA A 50 -1.59 13.67 8.68
C ALA A 50 -2.91 13.90 9.43
N ALA A 51 -3.44 12.87 10.09
CA ALA A 51 -4.65 12.98 10.90
C ALA A 51 -4.48 13.95 12.08
N LYS A 52 -3.38 13.86 12.82
CA LYS A 52 -3.07 14.74 13.97
C LYS A 52 -2.90 16.21 13.56
N ILE A 53 -2.39 16.47 12.38
CA ILE A 53 -2.20 17.83 11.85
C ILE A 53 -3.50 18.41 11.28
N GLY A 54 -4.53 17.59 11.06
CA GLY A 54 -5.79 18.02 10.46
C GLY A 54 -5.86 17.89 8.94
N LEU A 55 -4.89 17.21 8.32
CA LEU A 55 -4.88 16.92 6.88
C LEU A 55 -5.74 15.69 6.51
N GLY A 56 -6.31 14.99 7.49
CA GLY A 56 -7.11 13.80 7.29
C GLY A 56 -6.30 12.69 6.60
N LYS A 57 -6.78 12.21 5.47
CA LYS A 57 -6.12 11.13 4.69
C LYS A 57 -4.99 11.63 3.76
N ARG A 58 -4.62 12.90 3.79
CA ARG A 58 -3.63 13.50 2.87
C ARG A 58 -2.20 13.29 3.40
N THR A 59 -1.62 12.15 3.10
CA THR A 59 -0.30 11.73 3.58
C THR A 59 0.86 12.14 2.67
N ASN A 60 0.58 12.57 1.44
CA ASN A 60 1.59 12.83 0.42
C ASN A 60 2.67 13.83 0.84
N THR A 61 2.31 14.91 1.52
CA THR A 61 3.27 15.93 1.98
C THR A 61 4.25 15.37 3.01
N VAL A 62 3.74 14.60 3.99
CA VAL A 62 4.56 13.90 4.98
C VAL A 62 5.53 12.91 4.32
N LEU A 63 5.00 12.09 3.39
CA LEU A 63 5.80 11.11 2.68
C LEU A 63 6.86 11.74 1.78
N GLN A 64 6.54 12.85 1.11
CA GLN A 64 7.50 13.56 0.26
C GLN A 64 8.64 14.14 1.10
N SER A 65 8.34 14.73 2.24
CA SER A 65 9.36 15.27 3.15
C SER A 65 10.27 14.16 3.69
N ALA A 66 9.71 13.03 4.12
CA ALA A 66 10.47 11.86 4.54
C ALA A 66 11.36 11.31 3.39
N PHE A 67 10.86 11.34 2.14
CA PHE A 67 11.64 10.93 0.98
C PHE A 67 12.89 11.80 0.80
N PHE A 68 12.76 13.10 0.77
CA PHE A 68 13.90 14.00 0.59
C PHE A 68 14.92 13.89 1.71
N SER A 69 14.47 13.64 2.94
CA SER A 69 15.36 13.44 4.08
C SER A 69 16.15 12.13 3.99
N LEU A 70 15.56 11.07 3.41
CA LEU A 70 16.21 9.76 3.26
C LEU A 70 17.04 9.64 1.97
N ALA A 71 16.52 10.11 0.86
CA ALA A 71 17.11 9.89 -0.47
C ALA A 71 18.36 10.74 -0.75
N LYS A 72 18.54 11.84 0.01
CA LYS A 72 19.70 12.74 -0.09
C LYS A 72 20.03 13.22 -1.51
N VAL A 73 19.01 13.33 -2.37
CA VAL A 73 19.15 13.87 -3.73
C VAL A 73 19.43 15.38 -3.74
N LEU A 74 19.06 16.04 -2.64
CA LEU A 74 19.38 17.41 -2.29
C LEU A 74 19.71 17.49 -0.80
N PRO A 75 20.41 18.53 -0.30
CA PRO A 75 20.49 18.80 1.11
C PRO A 75 19.07 18.87 1.72
N ALA A 76 18.82 18.15 2.82
CA ALA A 76 17.47 18.00 3.38
C ALA A 76 16.82 19.36 3.71
N GLU A 77 17.61 20.30 4.27
CA GLU A 77 17.15 21.66 4.61
C GLU A 77 16.70 22.44 3.37
N GLU A 78 17.44 22.31 2.27
CA GLU A 78 17.11 22.96 1.01
C GLU A 78 15.81 22.38 0.42
N ALA A 79 15.68 21.05 0.40
CA ALA A 79 14.48 20.39 -0.06
C ALA A 79 13.24 20.79 0.75
N ILE A 80 13.37 20.85 2.08
CA ILE A 80 12.31 21.30 2.99
C ILE A 80 11.95 22.76 2.72
N GLY A 81 12.95 23.62 2.48
CA GLY A 81 12.74 25.02 2.10
C GLY A 81 11.88 25.15 0.84
N TYR A 82 12.23 24.42 -0.22
CA TYR A 82 11.45 24.40 -1.46
C TYR A 82 10.04 23.84 -1.26
N MET A 83 9.87 22.82 -0.43
CA MET A 83 8.56 22.29 -0.12
C MET A 83 7.67 23.33 0.59
N LYS A 84 8.22 24.07 1.55
CA LYS A 84 7.51 25.15 2.26
C LYS A 84 7.16 26.30 1.31
N GLU A 85 8.08 26.70 0.44
CA GLU A 85 7.79 27.68 -0.61
C GLU A 85 6.62 27.24 -1.49
N LYS A 86 6.63 25.99 -1.92
CA LYS A 86 5.52 25.44 -2.70
C LYS A 86 4.20 25.36 -1.92
N ALA A 87 4.24 25.20 -0.61
CA ALA A 87 3.05 25.22 0.24
C ALA A 87 2.35 26.58 0.25
N GLN A 88 3.06 27.67 -0.02
CA GLN A 88 2.48 29.01 -0.12
C GLN A 88 1.40 29.13 -1.23
N LYS A 89 1.42 28.28 -2.25
CA LYS A 89 0.35 28.24 -3.27
C LYS A 89 -1.04 27.99 -2.66
N PHE A 90 -1.10 27.37 -1.47
CA PHE A 90 -2.34 27.13 -0.76
C PHE A 90 -2.88 28.35 -0.01
N MET A 91 -2.16 29.49 -0.02
CA MET A 91 -2.61 30.75 0.62
C MET A 91 -4.01 31.17 0.17
N LYS A 92 -4.36 30.92 -1.09
CA LYS A 92 -5.71 31.18 -1.63
C LYS A 92 -6.82 30.42 -0.91
N LYS A 93 -6.49 29.31 -0.21
CA LYS A 93 -7.41 28.48 0.59
C LYS A 93 -7.39 28.85 2.07
N GLY A 94 -6.59 29.83 2.46
CA GLY A 94 -6.43 30.30 3.83
C GLY A 94 -5.09 29.92 4.46
N ILE A 95 -4.63 30.79 5.35
CA ILE A 95 -3.34 30.66 6.04
C ILE A 95 -3.24 29.38 6.87
N GLU A 96 -4.36 28.88 7.42
CA GLU A 96 -4.37 27.65 8.23
C GLU A 96 -4.01 26.42 7.38
N ILE A 97 -4.41 26.40 6.11
CA ILE A 97 -4.04 25.32 5.19
C ILE A 97 -2.54 25.34 4.89
N VAL A 98 -1.95 26.53 4.76
CA VAL A 98 -0.50 26.67 4.60
C VAL A 98 0.22 26.13 5.83
N LYS A 99 -0.15 26.57 7.03
CA LYS A 99 0.43 26.11 8.30
C LYS A 99 0.34 24.60 8.48
N MET A 100 -0.81 23.98 8.15
CA MET A 100 -0.97 22.54 8.21
C MET A 100 -0.01 21.82 7.25
N ASN A 101 0.21 22.34 6.04
CA ASN A 101 1.15 21.76 5.09
C ASN A 101 2.60 21.93 5.57
N GLU A 102 2.95 23.10 6.12
CA GLU A 102 4.29 23.34 6.70
C GLU A 102 4.54 22.41 7.89
N ALA A 103 3.58 22.24 8.79
CA ALA A 103 3.67 21.29 9.89
C ALA A 103 3.83 19.84 9.40
N ALA A 104 3.17 19.46 8.31
CA ALA A 104 3.32 18.15 7.71
C ALA A 104 4.71 17.93 7.07
N ILE A 105 5.28 18.99 6.48
CA ILE A 105 6.65 18.97 5.96
C ILE A 105 7.65 18.77 7.10
N ASP A 106 7.53 19.55 8.17
CA ASP A 106 8.43 19.47 9.32
C ASP A 106 8.32 18.12 10.02
N ALA A 107 7.10 17.64 10.26
CA ALA A 107 6.86 16.32 10.85
C ALA A 107 7.42 15.18 9.98
N GLY A 108 7.23 15.27 8.66
CA GLY A 108 7.70 14.25 7.72
C GLY A 108 9.22 14.13 7.66
N ALA A 109 9.95 15.23 7.85
CA ALA A 109 11.40 15.25 7.77
C ALA A 109 12.11 14.33 8.78
N SER A 110 11.45 13.99 9.89
CA SER A 110 11.98 13.11 10.95
C SER A 110 11.06 11.93 11.29
N ALA A 111 10.01 11.71 10.51
CA ALA A 111 8.97 10.71 10.83
C ALA A 111 9.36 9.27 10.50
N TYR A 112 10.49 9.06 9.85
CA TYR A 112 10.91 7.71 9.44
C TYR A 112 11.64 6.99 10.58
N VAL A 113 11.33 5.69 10.70
CA VAL A 113 11.95 4.79 11.66
C VAL A 113 12.71 3.72 10.88
N LYS A 114 13.99 3.55 11.18
CA LYS A 114 14.78 2.45 10.61
C LYS A 114 14.39 1.15 11.29
N ILE A 115 14.16 0.13 10.49
CA ILE A 115 13.84 -1.21 10.96
C ILE A 115 15.09 -2.07 10.88
N ASP A 116 15.43 -2.71 11.98
CA ASP A 116 16.50 -3.70 12.00
C ASP A 116 15.99 -5.00 11.34
N VAL A 117 16.58 -5.32 10.19
CA VAL A 117 16.17 -6.50 9.41
C VAL A 117 16.74 -7.76 10.07
N PRO A 118 15.88 -8.68 10.58
CA PRO A 118 16.36 -9.91 11.19
C PRO A 118 17.07 -10.81 10.18
N ALA A 119 18.20 -11.40 10.57
CA ALA A 119 18.92 -12.34 9.71
C ALA A 119 18.07 -13.53 9.27
N SER A 120 17.11 -13.94 10.11
CA SER A 120 16.16 -15.02 9.82
C SER A 120 15.26 -14.74 8.61
N TRP A 121 15.13 -13.49 8.18
CA TRP A 121 14.35 -13.16 6.98
C TRP A 121 14.96 -13.70 5.69
N ALA A 122 16.29 -13.96 5.67
CA ALA A 122 16.96 -14.54 4.52
C ALA A 122 16.43 -15.94 4.16
N ASP A 123 15.93 -16.67 5.16
CA ASP A 123 15.44 -18.04 5.03
C ASP A 123 13.91 -18.12 5.33
N ALA A 124 13.20 -17.01 5.20
CA ALA A 124 11.75 -16.98 5.44
C ALA A 124 11.03 -17.96 4.50
N GLU A 125 10.21 -18.83 5.07
CA GLU A 125 9.41 -19.81 4.33
C GLU A 125 8.11 -19.19 3.82
N ASP A 126 7.72 -19.57 2.60
CA ASP A 126 6.47 -19.12 2.02
C ASP A 126 5.28 -19.75 2.79
N ALA A 127 4.33 -18.91 3.20
CA ALA A 127 3.06 -19.42 3.70
C ALA A 127 2.35 -20.20 2.58
N PRO A 128 1.56 -21.23 2.91
CA PRO A 128 0.74 -21.93 1.94
C PRO A 128 -0.06 -20.91 1.12
N LYS A 129 -0.01 -21.01 -0.22
CA LYS A 129 -0.81 -20.12 -1.07
C LYS A 129 -2.27 -20.29 -0.69
N ALA A 130 -2.93 -19.18 -0.36
CA ALA A 130 -4.35 -19.18 -0.13
C ALA A 130 -5.05 -19.71 -1.38
N VAL A 131 -5.66 -20.86 -1.27
CA VAL A 131 -6.46 -21.46 -2.33
C VAL A 131 -7.80 -20.72 -2.36
N THR A 132 -8.32 -20.44 -3.54
CA THR A 132 -9.68 -19.93 -3.68
C THR A 132 -10.64 -21.08 -3.42
N GLU A 133 -11.18 -21.15 -2.21
CA GLU A 133 -11.94 -22.34 -1.74
C GLU A 133 -13.43 -22.30 -2.11
N HIS A 134 -13.97 -21.15 -2.54
CA HIS A 134 -15.41 -20.99 -2.71
C HIS A 134 -15.77 -20.36 -4.06
N GLY A 135 -16.78 -20.91 -4.68
CA GLY A 135 -17.40 -20.40 -5.89
C GLY A 135 -17.48 -21.40 -7.07
N PRO A 136 -18.17 -21.04 -8.14
CA PRO A 136 -18.22 -21.85 -9.37
C PRO A 136 -16.81 -22.09 -9.94
N ALA A 137 -16.57 -23.28 -10.49
CA ALA A 137 -15.25 -23.66 -11.00
C ALA A 137 -14.63 -22.68 -12.02
N LYS A 138 -15.46 -22.07 -12.88
CA LYS A 138 -15.01 -21.04 -13.82
C LYS A 138 -14.50 -19.78 -13.10
N LEU A 139 -15.24 -19.34 -12.08
CA LEU A 139 -14.84 -18.19 -11.26
C LEU A 139 -13.50 -18.47 -10.56
N VAL A 140 -13.38 -19.61 -9.88
CA VAL A 140 -12.14 -20.02 -9.20
C VAL A 140 -10.96 -20.04 -10.18
N LYS A 141 -11.15 -20.65 -11.35
CA LYS A 141 -10.13 -20.69 -12.41
C LYS A 141 -9.68 -19.29 -12.84
N MET A 142 -10.62 -18.38 -13.12
CA MET A 142 -10.32 -17.03 -13.53
C MET A 142 -9.60 -16.24 -12.41
N VAL A 143 -10.07 -16.36 -11.19
CA VAL A 143 -9.43 -15.73 -10.02
C VAL A 143 -7.99 -16.18 -9.88
N ASP A 144 -7.72 -17.48 -9.92
CA ASP A 144 -6.38 -18.02 -9.72
C ASP A 144 -5.45 -17.78 -10.92
N SER A 145 -5.97 -17.85 -12.16
CA SER A 145 -5.14 -17.73 -13.36
C SER A 145 -4.95 -16.29 -13.86
N VAL A 146 -5.85 -15.36 -13.54
CA VAL A 146 -5.79 -13.98 -14.03
C VAL A 146 -5.79 -12.96 -12.88
N MET A 147 -6.83 -12.97 -12.03
CA MET A 147 -6.99 -11.88 -11.04
C MET A 147 -5.89 -11.85 -10.00
N LYS A 148 -5.51 -12.99 -9.43
CA LYS A 148 -4.43 -13.06 -8.43
C LYS A 148 -3.07 -12.62 -9.00
N PRO A 149 -2.61 -13.14 -10.16
CA PRO A 149 -1.38 -12.65 -10.77
C PRO A 149 -1.40 -11.15 -11.05
N VAL A 150 -2.47 -10.62 -11.66
CA VAL A 150 -2.60 -9.19 -11.93
C VAL A 150 -2.62 -8.37 -10.63
N GLY A 151 -3.36 -8.81 -9.62
CA GLY A 151 -3.40 -8.17 -8.30
C GLY A 151 -2.05 -8.19 -7.56
N ASN A 152 -1.18 -9.13 -7.88
CA ASN A 152 0.17 -9.25 -7.35
C ASN A 152 1.24 -8.53 -8.20
N MET A 153 0.82 -7.79 -9.24
CA MET A 153 1.72 -7.10 -10.19
C MET A 153 2.54 -8.04 -11.08
N ASP A 154 2.08 -9.29 -11.25
CA ASP A 154 2.68 -10.32 -12.11
C ASP A 154 1.94 -10.47 -13.45
N GLY A 155 1.06 -9.53 -13.79
CA GLY A 155 0.25 -9.57 -15.00
C GLY A 155 1.06 -9.67 -16.30
N ASP A 156 2.22 -9.05 -16.34
CA ASP A 156 3.12 -9.07 -17.52
C ASP A 156 3.68 -10.47 -17.82
N ARG A 157 3.65 -11.38 -16.87
CA ARG A 157 4.04 -12.79 -17.05
C ARG A 157 2.94 -13.66 -17.64
N LEU A 158 1.72 -13.15 -17.70
CA LEU A 158 0.58 -13.89 -18.26
C LEU A 158 0.68 -13.94 -19.79
N PRO A 159 0.56 -15.14 -20.40
CA PRO A 159 0.45 -15.23 -21.85
C PRO A 159 -0.92 -14.69 -22.33
N VAL A 160 -0.99 -14.21 -23.56
CA VAL A 160 -2.25 -13.74 -24.16
C VAL A 160 -3.36 -14.79 -24.06
N SER A 161 -3.00 -16.08 -24.16
CA SER A 161 -3.93 -17.21 -24.02
C SER A 161 -4.59 -17.30 -22.62
N ALA A 162 -4.06 -16.68 -21.59
CA ALA A 162 -4.72 -16.63 -20.28
C ALA A 162 -6.08 -15.93 -20.35
N PHE A 163 -6.28 -15.05 -21.33
CA PHE A 163 -7.51 -14.30 -21.55
C PHE A 163 -8.44 -14.92 -22.62
N SER A 164 -8.12 -16.12 -23.12
CA SER A 164 -8.88 -16.76 -24.21
C SER A 164 -10.35 -17.05 -23.88
N GLU A 165 -10.69 -17.21 -22.59
CA GLU A 165 -12.06 -17.41 -22.13
C GLU A 165 -12.80 -16.08 -21.87
N HIS A 166 -12.11 -14.94 -22.02
CA HIS A 166 -12.59 -13.59 -21.71
C HIS A 166 -12.29 -12.59 -22.85
N VAL A 167 -12.36 -13.07 -24.09
CA VAL A 167 -12.00 -12.28 -25.30
C VAL A 167 -12.86 -11.04 -25.51
N ASP A 168 -14.06 -11.03 -24.97
CA ASP A 168 -15.02 -9.92 -24.99
C ASP A 168 -14.87 -8.97 -23.79
N GLY A 169 -13.91 -9.23 -22.87
CA GLY A 169 -13.70 -8.43 -21.68
C GLY A 169 -14.67 -8.71 -20.54
N THR A 170 -15.55 -9.68 -20.65
CA THR A 170 -16.42 -10.08 -19.54
C THR A 170 -15.70 -10.96 -18.55
N PHE A 171 -16.00 -10.79 -17.27
CA PHE A 171 -15.51 -11.61 -16.17
C PHE A 171 -16.67 -12.39 -15.52
N GLU A 172 -16.32 -13.49 -14.86
CA GLU A 172 -17.29 -14.31 -14.14
C GLU A 172 -17.97 -13.50 -13.02
N GLN A 173 -19.27 -13.70 -12.84
CA GLN A 173 -20.01 -13.06 -11.75
C GLN A 173 -19.48 -13.48 -10.38
N GLY A 174 -19.44 -12.53 -9.45
CA GLY A 174 -18.87 -12.74 -8.12
C GLY A 174 -17.35 -12.51 -8.02
N ALA A 175 -16.69 -12.18 -9.12
CA ALA A 175 -15.25 -11.92 -9.15
C ALA A 175 -14.80 -10.79 -8.21
N SER A 176 -15.65 -9.79 -7.99
CA SER A 176 -15.38 -8.67 -7.07
C SER A 176 -15.14 -9.09 -5.63
N ALA A 177 -15.64 -10.24 -5.19
CA ALA A 177 -15.36 -10.78 -3.85
C ALA A 177 -13.88 -11.13 -3.65
N TYR A 178 -13.14 -11.34 -4.73
CA TYR A 178 -11.71 -11.69 -4.71
C TYR A 178 -10.80 -10.51 -5.07
N GLU A 179 -11.35 -9.32 -5.19
CA GLU A 179 -10.56 -8.11 -5.42
C GLU A 179 -9.62 -7.88 -4.23
N LYS A 180 -8.33 -7.69 -4.50
CA LYS A 180 -7.30 -7.48 -3.47
C LYS A 180 -7.52 -6.21 -2.66
N ARG A 181 -8.09 -5.18 -3.29
CA ARG A 181 -8.32 -3.89 -2.64
C ARG A 181 -9.65 -3.88 -1.90
N GLY A 182 -9.61 -3.59 -0.60
CA GLY A 182 -10.80 -3.22 0.14
C GLY A 182 -11.30 -1.84 -0.31
N VAL A 183 -12.48 -1.78 -0.89
CA VAL A 183 -13.06 -0.51 -1.38
C VAL A 183 -13.69 0.28 -0.25
N ALA A 184 -14.32 -0.40 0.70
CA ALA A 184 -14.98 0.21 1.86
C ALA A 184 -14.50 -0.42 3.17
N VAL A 185 -14.32 0.43 4.19
CA VAL A 185 -13.96 0.00 5.55
C VAL A 185 -15.20 -0.48 6.31
N MET A 186 -16.35 0.17 6.05
CA MET A 186 -17.65 -0.16 6.60
C MET A 186 -18.60 -0.50 5.45
N VAL A 187 -19.19 -1.67 5.53
CA VAL A 187 -20.17 -2.15 4.55
C VAL A 187 -21.46 -2.52 5.27
N PRO A 188 -22.64 -2.33 4.64
CA PRO A 188 -23.88 -2.82 5.21
C PRO A 188 -23.89 -4.35 5.21
N GLU A 189 -24.29 -4.93 6.31
CA GLU A 189 -24.51 -6.38 6.44
C GLU A 189 -26.01 -6.66 6.29
N TRP A 190 -26.35 -7.57 5.40
CA TRP A 190 -27.73 -8.01 5.21
C TRP A 190 -28.10 -9.06 6.25
N ASP A 191 -29.13 -8.76 7.05
CA ASP A 191 -29.68 -9.72 8.01
C ASP A 191 -30.92 -10.40 7.45
N GLY A 192 -30.74 -11.68 7.07
CA GLY A 192 -31.81 -12.50 6.52
C GLY A 192 -32.99 -12.78 7.48
N ALA A 193 -32.76 -12.69 8.82
CA ALA A 193 -33.80 -12.94 9.81
C ALA A 193 -34.79 -11.76 9.94
N THR A 194 -34.33 -10.54 9.68
CA THR A 194 -35.13 -9.32 9.75
C THR A 194 -35.60 -8.84 8.39
N CYS A 195 -35.13 -9.44 7.31
CA CYS A 195 -35.43 -9.04 5.94
C CYS A 195 -36.87 -9.34 5.55
N ALA A 196 -37.65 -8.32 5.21
CA ALA A 196 -39.02 -8.44 4.72
C ALA A 196 -39.11 -8.76 3.21
N GLN A 197 -38.00 -8.96 2.51
CA GLN A 197 -37.90 -9.23 1.05
C GLN A 197 -38.63 -8.19 0.18
N CYS A 198 -38.65 -6.93 0.60
CA CYS A 198 -39.33 -5.84 -0.13
C CYS A 198 -38.55 -5.27 -1.31
N ASN A 199 -37.30 -5.71 -1.56
CA ASN A 199 -36.39 -5.26 -2.60
C ASN A 199 -36.05 -3.74 -2.59
N MET A 200 -36.24 -3.05 -1.44
CA MET A 200 -35.95 -1.61 -1.33
C MET A 200 -34.45 -1.29 -1.25
N CYS A 201 -33.59 -2.29 -1.02
CA CYS A 201 -32.12 -2.13 -0.90
C CYS A 201 -31.35 -2.61 -2.14
N SER A 202 -32.03 -2.92 -3.23
CA SER A 202 -31.41 -3.32 -4.51
C SER A 202 -31.18 -2.14 -5.45
#